data_d425d66cc426200c559fa2188df96a1b
#
_entry.id   d425d66cc426200c559fa2188df96a1b
#
_cell.length_a   1.000
_cell.length_b   1.000
_cell.length_c   1.000
_cell.angle_alpha   90.00
_cell.angle_beta   90.00
_cell.angle_gamma   90.00
#
_symmetry.space_group_name_H-M   'P 1'
#
loop_
_entity.id
_entity.type
_entity.pdbx_description
1 polymer ?
#
loop_
_entity_poly.entity_id
_entity_poly.type
_entity_poly.pdbx_seq_one_letter_code
_entity_poly.pdbx_strand_id
1 'polypeptide(L)'
;MNRRRLISLAWGASALASLPAIAVTSLPQVEVFKNPSCGCCGAWADHLKAAGFPVKLTLVEDTGAVRQRLGMPDRFGSCHTATVGSYTLEGHVPADEVKRLLALKPKAVGLAVPSMPPGSPGMEMGARKDPYNVFLIDKSGHETVFAAYPKA
;
A
#
# COMPACT_ATOMS: atom_id res chain seq x y z
N MET A 1 6.89 80.32 26.83
CA MET A 1 5.88 79.30 27.15
C MET A 1 5.84 78.30 26.00
N ASN A 2 6.61 77.17 26.06
CA ASN A 2 6.78 76.17 24.96
C ASN A 2 6.07 74.90 25.34
N ARG A 3 5.00 74.61 24.66
CA ARG A 3 4.27 73.30 24.76
C ARG A 3 4.84 72.35 23.73
N ARG A 4 5.73 71.43 24.16
CA ARG A 4 6.19 70.31 23.38
C ARG A 4 5.14 69.21 23.51
N ARG A 5 4.45 68.87 22.39
CA ARG A 5 3.57 67.67 22.28
C ARG A 5 4.45 66.50 21.93
N LEU A 6 4.52 65.54 22.85
CA LEU A 6 5.09 64.22 22.60
C LEU A 6 4.08 63.38 21.86
N ILE A 7 4.41 62.97 20.64
CA ILE A 7 3.63 62.00 19.86
C ILE A 7 4.21 60.63 20.15
N SER A 8 3.46 59.79 20.89
CA SER A 8 3.81 58.39 21.14
C SER A 8 3.35 57.56 19.96
N LEU A 9 4.31 57.04 19.16
CA LEU A 9 4.02 56.00 18.16
C LEU A 9 3.85 54.65 18.87
N ALA A 10 2.63 54.13 18.86
CA ALA A 10 2.35 52.74 19.26
C ALA A 10 2.66 51.82 18.08
N TRP A 11 3.71 51.04 18.19
CA TRP A 11 4.00 49.94 17.25
C TRP A 11 3.11 48.74 17.61
N GLY A 12 2.10 48.50 16.79
CA GLY A 12 1.29 47.30 16.87
C GLY A 12 2.07 46.11 16.31
N ALA A 13 2.49 45.23 17.18
CA ALA A 13 3.07 43.93 16.79
C ALA A 13 1.96 43.00 16.30
N SER A 14 1.79 42.86 14.99
CA SER A 14 0.91 41.81 14.38
C SER A 14 1.58 40.46 14.52
N ALA A 15 1.13 39.66 15.49
CA ALA A 15 1.51 38.27 15.61
C ALA A 15 0.81 37.45 14.47
N LEU A 16 1.54 37.11 13.41
CA LEU A 16 1.12 36.17 12.41
C LEU A 16 1.10 34.77 13.05
N ALA A 17 -0.09 34.28 13.39
CA ALA A 17 -0.29 32.92 13.83
C ALA A 17 -0.02 31.97 12.67
N SER A 18 1.13 31.29 12.67
CA SER A 18 1.47 30.23 11.72
C SER A 18 0.60 29.01 12.03
N LEU A 19 -0.40 28.75 11.20
CA LEU A 19 -1.16 27.50 11.26
C LEU A 19 -0.22 26.32 10.88
N PRO A 20 -0.20 25.23 11.66
CA PRO A 20 0.58 24.06 11.28
C PRO A 20 0.02 23.50 9.97
N ALA A 21 0.85 23.43 8.94
CA ALA A 21 0.53 22.74 7.71
C ALA A 21 0.39 21.24 8.03
N ILE A 22 -0.82 20.70 7.93
CA ILE A 22 -1.06 19.27 8.02
C ILE A 22 -0.42 18.66 6.77
N ALA A 23 0.74 18.03 6.93
CA ALA A 23 1.37 17.27 5.87
C ALA A 23 0.46 16.08 5.56
N VAL A 24 -0.25 16.14 4.44
CA VAL A 24 -0.96 14.98 3.88
C VAL A 24 0.13 14.01 3.45
N THR A 25 0.42 13.01 4.29
CA THR A 25 1.34 11.94 3.93
C THR A 25 0.68 11.09 2.84
N SER A 26 1.13 11.25 1.59
CA SER A 26 0.70 10.39 0.50
C SER A 26 1.12 8.95 0.78
N LEU A 27 0.26 7.98 0.41
CA LEU A 27 0.61 6.57 0.48
C LEU A 27 1.83 6.30 -0.42
N PRO A 28 2.74 5.38 -0.03
CA PRO A 28 3.89 5.03 -0.85
C PRO A 28 3.45 4.38 -2.17
N GLN A 29 4.25 4.57 -3.21
CA GLN A 29 3.99 3.96 -4.52
C GLN A 29 4.06 2.44 -4.41
N VAL A 30 3.10 1.77 -5.08
CA VAL A 30 3.13 0.33 -5.33
C VAL A 30 3.66 0.10 -6.74
N GLU A 31 4.75 -0.63 -6.89
CA GLU A 31 5.24 -1.10 -8.19
C GLU A 31 4.82 -2.55 -8.40
N VAL A 32 4.03 -2.80 -9.44
CA VAL A 32 3.44 -4.10 -9.76
C VAL A 32 4.15 -4.71 -10.96
N PHE A 33 4.76 -5.87 -10.76
CA PHE A 33 5.39 -6.68 -11.79
C PHE A 33 4.42 -7.75 -12.27
N LYS A 34 3.99 -7.66 -13.52
CA LYS A 34 2.99 -8.55 -14.10
C LYS A 34 3.34 -8.98 -15.52
N ASN A 35 2.88 -10.17 -15.92
CA ASN A 35 2.95 -10.58 -17.30
C ASN A 35 2.01 -9.71 -18.16
N PRO A 36 2.38 -9.33 -19.40
CA PRO A 36 1.52 -8.55 -20.29
C PRO A 36 0.10 -9.09 -20.46
N SER A 37 -0.06 -10.41 -20.52
CA SER A 37 -1.35 -11.09 -20.73
C SER A 37 -2.22 -11.22 -19.47
N CYS A 38 -1.71 -10.85 -18.27
CA CYS A 38 -2.46 -10.97 -17.02
C CYS A 38 -3.51 -9.86 -16.87
N GLY A 39 -4.78 -10.16 -17.17
CA GLY A 39 -5.89 -9.20 -17.03
C GLY A 39 -6.26 -8.90 -15.57
N CYS A 40 -6.36 -9.93 -14.71
CA CYS A 40 -6.73 -9.76 -13.28
C CYS A 40 -5.71 -8.93 -12.50
N CYS A 41 -4.43 -8.93 -12.92
CA CYS A 41 -3.41 -8.08 -12.32
C CYS A 41 -3.69 -6.58 -12.54
N GLY A 42 -4.25 -6.23 -13.70
CA GLY A 42 -4.70 -4.86 -13.98
C GLY A 42 -5.86 -4.44 -13.08
N ALA A 43 -6.87 -5.31 -12.91
CA ALA A 43 -8.00 -5.06 -12.02
C ALA A 43 -7.55 -4.90 -10.54
N TRP A 44 -6.57 -5.69 -10.08
CA TRP A 44 -5.99 -5.51 -8.75
C TRP A 44 -5.25 -4.17 -8.63
N ALA A 45 -4.49 -3.76 -9.65
CA ALA A 45 -3.84 -2.46 -9.66
C ALA A 45 -4.85 -1.31 -9.56
N ASP A 46 -6.00 -1.43 -10.24
CA ASP A 46 -7.07 -0.43 -10.16
C ASP A 46 -7.75 -0.41 -8.79
N HIS A 47 -7.90 -1.58 -8.13
CA HIS A 47 -8.33 -1.65 -6.73
C HIS A 47 -7.40 -0.87 -5.79
N LEU A 48 -6.08 -0.98 -5.96
CA LEU A 48 -5.12 -0.20 -5.18
C LEU A 48 -5.19 1.30 -5.47
N LYS A 49 -5.33 1.69 -6.74
CA LYS A 49 -5.50 3.11 -7.12
C LYS A 49 -6.77 3.69 -6.49
N ALA A 50 -7.89 2.96 -6.53
CA ALA A 50 -9.14 3.38 -5.91
C ALA A 50 -9.01 3.55 -4.38
N ALA A 51 -8.11 2.80 -3.75
CA ALA A 51 -7.78 2.93 -2.33
C ALA A 51 -6.78 4.06 -2.02
N GLY A 52 -6.30 4.79 -3.04
CA GLY A 52 -5.43 5.97 -2.90
C GLY A 52 -3.93 5.69 -3.05
N PHE A 53 -3.52 4.49 -3.46
CA PHE A 53 -2.11 4.20 -3.74
C PHE A 53 -1.69 4.73 -5.12
N PRO A 54 -0.56 5.44 -5.24
CA PRO A 54 0.11 5.58 -6.52
C PRO A 54 0.57 4.21 -7.01
N VAL A 55 0.21 3.83 -8.25
CA VAL A 55 0.56 2.51 -8.80
C VAL A 55 1.35 2.66 -10.08
N LYS A 56 2.49 1.96 -10.17
CA LYS A 56 3.32 1.79 -11.37
C LYS A 56 3.21 0.33 -11.83
N LEU A 57 2.91 0.13 -13.11
CA LEU A 57 2.93 -1.20 -13.73
C LEU A 57 4.25 -1.41 -14.47
N THR A 58 4.91 -2.52 -14.19
CA THR A 58 6.14 -2.97 -14.87
C THR A 58 5.87 -4.33 -15.48
N LEU A 59 5.95 -4.40 -16.82
CA LEU A 59 5.73 -5.64 -17.54
C LEU A 59 6.97 -6.52 -17.46
N VAL A 60 6.78 -7.80 -17.13
CA VAL A 60 7.83 -8.81 -17.02
C VAL A 60 7.36 -10.11 -17.64
N GLU A 61 8.28 -10.86 -18.23
CA GLU A 61 7.97 -12.18 -18.80
C GLU A 61 7.86 -13.25 -17.70
N ASP A 62 8.70 -13.16 -16.67
CA ASP A 62 8.76 -14.12 -15.56
C ASP A 62 8.53 -13.43 -14.21
N THR A 63 7.30 -13.54 -13.71
CA THR A 63 6.93 -13.03 -12.37
C THR A 63 7.53 -13.88 -11.26
N GLY A 64 7.84 -15.16 -11.51
CA GLY A 64 8.49 -16.06 -10.55
C GLY A 64 9.91 -15.59 -10.23
N ALA A 65 10.70 -15.21 -11.24
CA ALA A 65 12.03 -14.66 -11.04
C ALA A 65 12.00 -13.35 -10.22
N VAL A 66 10.99 -12.50 -10.45
CA VAL A 66 10.79 -11.29 -9.64
C VAL A 66 10.45 -11.64 -8.19
N ARG A 67 9.52 -12.57 -7.96
CA ARG A 67 9.12 -13.05 -6.64
C ARG A 67 10.31 -13.55 -5.83
N GLN A 68 11.13 -14.41 -6.42
CA GLN A 68 12.35 -14.95 -5.79
C GLN A 68 13.34 -13.84 -5.43
N ARG A 69 13.62 -12.92 -6.37
CA ARG A 69 14.51 -11.77 -6.14
C ARG A 69 14.05 -10.88 -5.00
N LEU A 70 12.74 -10.74 -4.81
CA LEU A 70 12.13 -9.95 -3.76
C LEU A 70 11.94 -10.73 -2.44
N GLY A 71 12.44 -11.97 -2.36
CA GLY A 71 12.49 -12.78 -1.14
C GLY A 71 11.16 -13.44 -0.76
N MET A 72 10.17 -13.44 -1.66
CA MET A 72 8.90 -14.12 -1.42
C MET A 72 9.04 -15.60 -1.82
N PRO A 73 8.79 -16.57 -0.91
CA PRO A 73 8.91 -17.99 -1.25
C PRO A 73 7.91 -18.44 -2.31
N ASP A 74 8.34 -19.33 -3.22
CA ASP A 74 7.55 -19.79 -4.37
C ASP A 74 6.23 -20.46 -4.01
N ARG A 75 6.14 -21.08 -2.83
CA ARG A 75 4.90 -21.70 -2.37
C ARG A 75 3.74 -20.72 -2.17
N PHE A 76 4.04 -19.41 -2.08
CA PHE A 76 3.02 -18.36 -2.02
C PHE A 76 2.71 -17.73 -3.39
N GLY A 77 3.22 -18.31 -4.46
CA GLY A 77 3.12 -17.78 -5.81
C GLY A 77 1.70 -17.52 -6.27
N SER A 78 1.54 -16.38 -6.95
CA SER A 78 0.31 -15.96 -7.62
C SER A 78 0.66 -15.39 -9.00
N CYS A 79 -0.25 -14.63 -9.62
CA CYS A 79 -0.10 -14.12 -10.98
C CYS A 79 0.76 -12.84 -11.10
N HIS A 80 1.04 -12.17 -10.00
CA HIS A 80 1.88 -10.97 -9.96
C HIS A 80 2.57 -10.81 -8.62
N THR A 81 3.68 -10.09 -8.64
CA THR A 81 4.41 -9.67 -7.45
C THR A 81 4.48 -8.14 -7.45
N ALA A 82 4.44 -7.51 -6.30
CA ALA A 82 4.57 -6.06 -6.18
C ALA A 82 5.47 -5.67 -5.01
N THR A 83 5.91 -4.40 -5.02
CA THR A 83 6.62 -3.80 -3.88
C THR A 83 5.87 -2.57 -3.38
N VAL A 84 5.90 -2.35 -2.06
CA VAL A 84 5.42 -1.13 -1.41
C VAL A 84 6.33 -0.80 -0.24
N GLY A 85 7.01 0.34 -0.31
CA GLY A 85 8.07 0.63 0.68
C GLY A 85 9.13 -0.48 0.69
N SER A 86 9.36 -1.09 1.83
CA SER A 86 10.30 -2.22 2.00
C SER A 86 9.65 -3.61 1.92
N TYR A 87 8.37 -3.69 1.59
CA TYR A 87 7.60 -4.93 1.58
C TYR A 87 7.33 -5.45 0.19
N THR A 88 7.27 -6.78 0.08
CA THR A 88 6.82 -7.52 -1.09
C THR A 88 5.36 -7.91 -0.91
N LEU A 89 4.56 -7.72 -1.94
CA LEU A 89 3.18 -8.18 -2.00
C LEU A 89 3.09 -9.25 -3.09
N GLU A 90 2.47 -10.37 -2.79
CA GLU A 90 2.24 -11.44 -3.76
C GLU A 90 0.75 -11.68 -3.94
N GLY A 91 0.28 -11.60 -5.18
CA GLY A 91 -1.11 -11.85 -5.54
C GLY A 91 -2.10 -10.78 -5.06
N HIS A 92 -3.34 -11.17 -4.90
CA HIS A 92 -4.51 -10.30 -4.77
C HIS A 92 -4.74 -9.80 -3.33
N VAL A 93 -3.71 -9.22 -2.71
CA VAL A 93 -3.77 -8.67 -1.34
C VAL A 93 -4.72 -7.46 -1.29
N PRO A 94 -5.73 -7.45 -0.40
CA PRO A 94 -6.63 -6.31 -0.26
C PRO A 94 -5.90 -5.04 0.17
N ALA A 95 -6.30 -3.89 -0.37
CA ALA A 95 -5.69 -2.58 -0.10
C ALA A 95 -5.69 -2.22 1.39
N ASP A 96 -6.73 -2.58 2.13
CA ASP A 96 -6.82 -2.33 3.57
C ASP A 96 -5.73 -3.09 4.34
N GLU A 97 -5.39 -4.31 3.89
CA GLU A 97 -4.31 -5.08 4.52
C GLU A 97 -2.94 -4.51 4.17
N VAL A 98 -2.78 -3.95 2.96
CA VAL A 98 -1.56 -3.21 2.60
C VAL A 98 -1.40 -1.97 3.49
N LYS A 99 -2.47 -1.19 3.71
CA LYS A 99 -2.46 -0.04 4.62
C LYS A 99 -2.12 -0.46 6.05
N ARG A 100 -2.71 -1.57 6.52
CA ARG A 100 -2.44 -2.12 7.86
C ARG A 100 -0.99 -2.58 8.01
N LEU A 101 -0.42 -3.24 7.00
CA LEU A 101 1.01 -3.61 6.96
C LEU A 101 1.91 -2.39 7.11
N LEU A 102 1.64 -1.33 6.34
CA LEU A 102 2.40 -0.08 6.36
C LEU A 102 2.29 0.67 7.70
N ALA A 103 1.15 0.55 8.38
CA ALA A 103 0.94 1.14 9.71
C ALA A 103 1.66 0.35 10.81
N LEU A 104 1.57 -0.98 10.78
CA LEU A 104 2.16 -1.86 11.80
C LEU A 104 3.68 -2.02 11.66
N LYS A 105 4.21 -1.91 10.44
CA LYS A 105 5.64 -2.01 10.12
C LYS A 105 6.34 -3.25 10.72
N PRO A 106 5.77 -4.47 10.57
CA PRO A 106 6.39 -5.66 11.12
C PRO A 106 7.72 -5.97 10.41
N LYS A 107 8.61 -6.70 11.09
CA LYS A 107 9.84 -7.24 10.48
C LYS A 107 9.48 -8.46 9.61
N ALA A 108 9.10 -8.24 8.38
CA ALA A 108 8.62 -9.26 7.45
C ALA A 108 9.16 -9.07 6.04
N VAL A 109 9.00 -10.08 5.18
CA VAL A 109 9.15 -9.96 3.74
C VAL A 109 7.97 -9.15 3.20
N GLY A 110 6.74 -9.50 3.60
CA GLY A 110 5.53 -8.84 3.16
C GLY A 110 4.28 -9.68 3.34
N LEU A 111 3.28 -9.44 2.47
CA LEU A 111 1.99 -10.15 2.47
C LEU A 111 1.84 -11.01 1.21
N ALA A 112 1.13 -12.12 1.36
CA ALA A 112 0.79 -12.99 0.25
C ALA A 112 -0.68 -13.46 0.30
N VAL A 113 -1.32 -13.49 -0.86
CA VAL A 113 -2.54 -14.25 -1.15
C VAL A 113 -2.17 -15.26 -2.23
N PRO A 114 -1.83 -16.52 -1.86
CA PRO A 114 -1.44 -17.55 -2.82
C PRO A 114 -2.56 -17.86 -3.79
N SER A 115 -2.18 -18.24 -5.02
CA SER A 115 -3.13 -18.51 -6.08
C SER A 115 -3.97 -17.27 -6.48
N MET A 116 -5.19 -17.47 -6.93
CA MET A 116 -6.11 -16.43 -7.39
C MET A 116 -7.52 -16.73 -6.90
N PRO A 117 -7.79 -16.62 -5.57
CA PRO A 117 -9.08 -17.01 -5.02
C PRO A 117 -10.21 -16.13 -5.56
N PRO A 118 -11.30 -16.72 -6.08
CA PRO A 118 -12.50 -16.00 -6.48
C PRO A 118 -13.02 -15.12 -5.36
N GLY A 119 -13.33 -13.85 -5.68
CA GLY A 119 -13.79 -12.84 -4.72
C GLY A 119 -12.68 -12.07 -4.01
N SER A 120 -11.39 -12.41 -4.22
CA SER A 120 -10.29 -11.50 -3.86
C SER A 120 -10.26 -10.29 -4.80
N PRO A 121 -9.68 -9.15 -4.41
CA PRO A 121 -9.66 -7.94 -5.23
C PRO A 121 -9.05 -8.17 -6.62
N GLY A 122 -9.78 -7.84 -7.69
CA GLY A 122 -9.40 -8.12 -9.07
C GLY A 122 -9.73 -9.55 -9.56
N MET A 123 -10.30 -10.39 -8.68
CA MET A 123 -10.79 -11.73 -8.99
C MET A 123 -12.29 -11.87 -8.69
N GLU A 124 -13.04 -10.79 -8.87
CA GLU A 124 -14.49 -10.77 -8.74
C GLU A 124 -15.14 -11.48 -9.94
N MET A 125 -15.41 -12.78 -9.79
CA MET A 125 -16.01 -13.62 -10.82
C MET A 125 -17.49 -13.89 -10.50
N GLY A 126 -18.33 -12.88 -10.71
CA GLY A 126 -19.76 -12.96 -10.41
C GLY A 126 -20.04 -13.09 -8.91
N ALA A 127 -21.00 -13.94 -8.54
CA ALA A 127 -21.41 -14.13 -7.14
C ALA A 127 -20.48 -15.04 -6.32
N ARG A 128 -19.57 -15.77 -6.98
CA ARG A 128 -18.68 -16.72 -6.29
C ARG A 128 -17.61 -15.98 -5.49
N LYS A 129 -17.54 -16.31 -4.19
CA LYS A 129 -16.52 -15.83 -3.27
C LYS A 129 -16.02 -17.02 -2.47
N ASP A 130 -14.78 -17.40 -2.68
CA ASP A 130 -14.13 -18.46 -1.93
C ASP A 130 -13.42 -17.89 -0.68
N PRO A 131 -13.42 -18.58 0.46
CA PRO A 131 -12.62 -18.17 1.61
C PRO A 131 -11.13 -18.16 1.25
N TYR A 132 -10.40 -17.16 1.74
CA TYR A 132 -8.95 -17.11 1.58
C TYR A 132 -8.29 -16.37 2.75
N ASN A 133 -7.00 -16.64 2.93
CA ASN A 133 -6.17 -15.98 3.91
C ASN A 133 -5.18 -15.02 3.24
N VAL A 134 -4.91 -13.91 3.91
CA VAL A 134 -3.75 -13.06 3.68
C VAL A 134 -2.70 -13.49 4.68
N PHE A 135 -1.53 -13.91 4.20
CA PHE A 135 -0.43 -14.35 5.04
C PHE A 135 0.62 -13.25 5.19
N LEU A 136 1.11 -13.05 6.41
CA LEU A 136 2.34 -12.32 6.69
C LEU A 136 3.50 -13.30 6.60
N ILE A 137 4.48 -12.99 5.75
CA ILE A 137 5.68 -13.83 5.53
C ILE A 137 6.84 -13.17 6.25
N ASP A 138 7.42 -13.83 7.22
CA ASP A 138 8.58 -13.33 7.96
C ASP A 138 9.89 -13.47 7.15
N LYS A 139 10.99 -12.97 7.70
CA LYS A 139 12.31 -13.00 7.03
C LYS A 139 12.91 -14.40 6.90
N SER A 140 12.40 -15.39 7.64
CA SER A 140 12.79 -16.79 7.53
C SER A 140 11.90 -17.57 6.57
N GLY A 141 10.86 -16.90 6.03
CA GLY A 141 9.90 -17.47 5.08
C GLY A 141 8.70 -18.16 5.74
N HIS A 142 8.55 -18.12 7.07
CA HIS A 142 7.36 -18.66 7.73
C HIS A 142 6.15 -17.75 7.54
N GLU A 143 4.98 -18.36 7.44
CA GLU A 143 3.71 -17.67 7.33
C GLU A 143 2.94 -17.61 8.66
N THR A 144 2.24 -16.51 8.86
CA THR A 144 1.19 -16.36 9.86
C THR A 144 -0.04 -15.74 9.19
N VAL A 145 -1.24 -16.12 9.63
CA VAL A 145 -2.47 -15.52 9.09
C VAL A 145 -2.55 -14.08 9.55
N PHE A 146 -2.45 -13.16 8.59
CA PHE A 146 -2.59 -11.72 8.82
C PHE A 146 -4.06 -11.29 8.77
N ALA A 147 -4.83 -11.81 7.83
CA ALA A 147 -6.27 -11.63 7.74
C ALA A 147 -6.92 -12.85 7.08
N ALA A 148 -8.20 -13.10 7.39
CA ALA A 148 -9.03 -14.11 6.76
C ALA A 148 -10.22 -13.44 6.07
N TYR A 149 -10.63 -13.96 4.93
CA TYR A 149 -11.78 -13.49 4.16
C TYR A 149 -12.75 -14.64 3.88
N PRO A 150 -14.08 -14.38 3.88
CA PRO A 150 -14.69 -13.09 4.23
C PRO A 150 -14.38 -12.67 5.68
N LYS A 151 -14.34 -11.37 5.93
CA LYS A 151 -14.25 -10.86 7.30
C LYS A 151 -15.55 -11.19 8.04
N ALA A 152 -15.41 -11.64 9.30
CA ALA A 152 -16.54 -11.89 10.20
C ALA A 152 -17.27 -10.60 10.56
#